data_90bf022e7f56d100eb2caccca1b607d9
#
_entry.id   90bf022e7f56d100eb2caccca1b607d9
#
_cell.length_a   1.000
_cell.length_b   1.000
_cell.length_c   1.000
_cell.angle_alpha   90.00
_cell.angle_beta   90.00
_cell.angle_gamma   90.00
#
_symmetry.space_group_name_H-M   'P 1'
#
loop_
_entity.id
_entity.type
_entity.pdbx_description
1 polymer ?
#
loop_
_entity_poly.entity_id
_entity_poly.type
_entity_poly.pdbx_seq_one_letter_code
_entity_poly.pdbx_strand_id
1 'polypeptide(L)' 'MLVLARKAFESILIGGNIKITVVRIDSNSVRIGIEAPPNVVILREELSLE' A
#
# COMPACT_ATOMS: atom_id res chain seq x y z
N MET A 1 -1.85 12.77 -10.49
CA MET A 1 -1.52 11.83 -9.41
C MET A 1 -0.02 11.82 -9.15
N LEU A 2 0.40 11.41 -7.99
CA LEU A 2 1.83 11.22 -7.69
C LEU A 2 2.24 9.81 -8.10
N VAL A 3 3.28 9.68 -8.89
CA VAL A 3 3.82 8.39 -9.29
C VAL A 3 5.27 8.35 -8.83
N LEU A 4 5.65 7.27 -8.15
CA LEU A 4 7.00 7.11 -7.63
C LEU A 4 7.39 5.63 -7.65
N ALA A 5 8.67 5.35 -7.55
CA ALA A 5 9.19 4.00 -7.53
C ALA A 5 9.74 3.66 -6.16
N ARG A 6 9.49 2.42 -5.70
CA ARG A 6 10.04 1.92 -4.44
C ARG A 6 10.64 0.54 -4.66
N LYS A 7 11.69 0.25 -3.92
CA LYS A 7 12.30 -1.08 -3.89
C LYS A 7 11.69 -1.88 -2.73
N ALA A 8 11.98 -3.16 -2.71
CA ALA A 8 11.53 -4.01 -1.61
C ALA A 8 11.96 -3.43 -0.26
N PHE A 9 11.07 -3.49 0.70
CA PHE A 9 11.20 -2.97 2.07
C PHE A 9 11.25 -1.46 2.18
N GLU A 10 11.06 -0.74 1.08
CA GLU A 10 10.91 0.71 1.14
C GLU A 10 9.44 1.08 1.28
N SER A 11 9.19 2.22 1.89
CA SER A 11 7.85 2.62 2.28
C SER A 11 7.46 3.97 1.72
N ILE A 12 6.15 4.23 1.78
CA ILE A 12 5.54 5.52 1.45
C ILE A 12 4.72 5.93 2.67
N LEU A 13 4.84 7.17 3.08
CA LEU A 13 4.03 7.70 4.18
C LEU A 13 2.94 8.59 3.61
N ILE A 14 1.71 8.37 4.06
CA ILE A 14 0.55 9.15 3.64
C ILE A 14 -0.05 9.79 4.89
N GLY A 15 -0.10 11.10 4.91
CA GLY A 15 -0.50 11.83 6.10
C GLY A 15 0.50 11.54 7.21
N GLY A 16 0.03 11.44 8.42
CA GLY A 16 0.90 11.13 9.55
C GLY A 16 0.75 9.72 10.09
N ASN A 17 -0.15 8.93 9.51
CA ASN A 17 -0.58 7.70 10.16
C ASN A 17 -0.82 6.52 9.21
N ILE A 18 -0.53 6.66 7.94
CA ILE A 18 -0.64 5.55 6.98
C ILE A 18 0.72 5.29 6.39
N LYS A 19 1.14 4.03 6.44
CA LYS A 19 2.42 3.60 5.90
C LYS A 19 2.20 2.44 4.95
N ILE A 20 2.68 2.60 3.72
CA ILE A 20 2.60 1.56 2.70
C ILE A 20 4.01 1.06 2.43
N THR A 21 4.22 -0.23 2.58
CA THR A 21 5.54 -0.85 2.43
C THR A 21 5.51 -1.87 1.32
N VAL A 22 6.52 -1.84 0.44
CA VAL A 22 6.71 -2.90 -0.55
C VAL A 22 7.36 -4.07 0.17
N VAL A 23 6.59 -5.14 0.38
CA VAL A 23 7.05 -6.31 1.13
C VAL A 23 7.87 -7.23 0.24
N ARG A 24 7.44 -7.42 -1.00
CA ARG A 24 8.10 -8.33 -1.92
C ARG A 24 7.76 -7.96 -3.35
N ILE A 25 8.73 -8.10 -4.22
CA ILE A 25 8.54 -7.89 -5.66
C ILE A 25 8.79 -9.22 -6.37
N ASP A 26 7.76 -9.72 -7.05
CA ASP A 26 7.82 -10.92 -7.88
C ASP A 26 7.72 -10.52 -9.34
N SER A 27 7.92 -11.48 -10.26
CA SER A 27 7.92 -11.18 -11.69
C SER A 27 6.56 -10.67 -12.20
N ASN A 28 5.46 -11.10 -11.59
CA ASN A 28 4.12 -10.74 -12.04
C ASN A 28 3.30 -9.98 -11.01
N SER A 29 3.86 -9.71 -9.83
CA SER A 29 3.09 -9.07 -8.78
C SER A 29 3.99 -8.38 -7.77
N VAL A 30 3.38 -7.50 -6.99
CA VAL A 30 4.05 -6.83 -5.89
C VAL A 30 3.20 -7.04 -4.65
N ARG A 31 3.83 -7.47 -3.56
CA ARG A 31 3.15 -7.59 -2.28
C ARG A 31 3.34 -6.30 -1.52
N ILE A 32 2.24 -5.76 -1.03
CA ILE A 32 2.22 -4.48 -0.34
C ILE A 32 1.63 -4.66 1.04
N GLY A 33 2.32 -4.17 2.06
CA GLY A 33 1.79 -4.09 3.41
C GLY A 33 1.29 -2.69 3.67
N ILE A 34 0.14 -2.58 4.30
CA ILE A 34 -0.48 -1.30 4.61
C ILE A 34 -0.72 -1.24 6.11
N GLU A 35 -0.15 -0.22 6.76
CA GLU A 35 -0.40 0.07 8.15
C GLU A 35 -1.24 1.34 8.24
N ALA A 36 -2.37 1.24 8.92
CA ALA A 36 -3.30 2.35 9.08
C ALA A 36 -4.02 2.24 10.41
N PRO A 37 -4.57 3.34 10.93
CA PRO A 37 -5.36 3.28 12.15
C PRO A 37 -6.63 2.43 11.95
N PRO A 38 -7.22 1.88 13.01
CA PRO A 38 -8.37 0.99 12.88
C PRO A 38 -9.62 1.67 12.31
N ASN A 39 -9.68 2.99 12.29
CA ASN A 39 -10.82 3.71 11.71
C ASN A 39 -10.67 3.93 10.19
N VAL A 40 -9.57 3.51 9.61
CA VAL A 40 -9.36 3.59 8.16
C VAL A 40 -9.69 2.23 7.56
N VAL A 41 -10.70 2.20 6.67
CA VAL A 41 -11.09 0.98 5.98
C VAL A 41 -10.16 0.77 4.80
N ILE A 42 -9.58 -0.44 4.71
CA ILE A 42 -8.69 -0.79 3.62
C ILE A 42 -9.35 -1.91 2.82
N LEU A 43 -9.68 -1.64 1.57
CA LEU A 43 -10.32 -2.60 0.68
C LEU A 43 -9.52 -2.72 -0.60
N ARG A 44 -9.50 -3.92 -1.15
CA ARG A 44 -9.07 -4.11 -2.52
C ARG A 44 -10.14 -3.52 -3.43
N GLU A 45 -9.73 -2.88 -4.50
CA GLU A 45 -10.67 -2.23 -5.39
C GLU A 45 -11.70 -3.21 -5.95
N GLU A 46 -11.27 -4.41 -6.31
CA GLU A 46 -12.18 -5.41 -6.87
C GLU A 46 -13.22 -5.92 -5.87
N LEU A 47 -13.01 -5.68 -4.58
CA LEU A 47 -13.96 -6.07 -3.54
C LEU A 47 -14.86 -4.91 -3.12
N SER A 48 -14.69 -3.74 -3.71
CA SER A 48 -15.53 -2.59 -3.46
C SER A 48 -16.87 -2.80 -4.19
N LEU A 49 -17.97 -2.56 -3.51
CA LEU A 49 -19.33 -2.78 -4.05
C LEU A 49 -19.95 -1.49 -4.57
N GLU A 50 -19.19 -0.65 -5.16
CA GLU A 50 -19.66 0.60 -5.76
C GLU A 50 -20.42 0.37 -7.07
#